data_47b6b3aa498c2414ff67c9cd51374474
#
_entry.id   47b6b3aa498c2414ff67c9cd51374474
#
_cell.length_a   1.000
_cell.length_b   1.000
_cell.length_c   1.000
_cell.angle_alpha   90.00
_cell.angle_beta   90.00
_cell.angle_gamma   90.00
#
_symmetry.space_group_name_H-M   'P 1'
#
loop_
_entity.id
_entity.type
_entity.pdbx_description
1 polymer ?
#
loop_
_entity_poly.entity_id
_entity_poly.type
_entity_poly.pdbx_seq_one_letter_code
_entity_poly.pdbx_strand_id
1 'polypeptide(L)' 'MTLKNEILRYIMNNPGCRKRTIAAAMGIWQCDVQFLAAMCELEQEKMIKSELFRDPANMDYYYKFYSYA' A
#
# COMPACT_ATOMS: atom_id res chain seq x y z
N MET A 1 -14.56 5.05 -10.57
CA MET A 1 -13.29 4.34 -10.39
C MET A 1 -13.38 3.39 -9.22
N THR A 2 -12.74 2.25 -9.32
CA THR A 2 -12.74 1.29 -8.22
C THR A 2 -11.69 1.67 -7.18
N LEU A 3 -11.89 1.25 -5.95
CA LEU A 3 -10.93 1.45 -4.88
C LEU A 3 -9.55 0.88 -5.27
N LYS A 4 -9.55 -0.28 -5.90
CA LYS A 4 -8.33 -0.95 -6.34
C LYS A 4 -7.52 -0.06 -7.30
N ASN A 5 -8.19 0.56 -8.27
CA ASN A 5 -7.51 1.45 -9.22
C ASN A 5 -6.98 2.71 -8.55
N GLU A 6 -7.71 3.25 -7.60
CA GLU A 6 -7.27 4.43 -6.86
C GLU A 6 -6.04 4.12 -6.02
N ILE A 7 -6.01 2.97 -5.36
CA ILE A 7 -4.86 2.52 -4.58
C ILE A 7 -3.63 2.38 -5.48
N LEU A 8 -3.80 1.72 -6.63
CA LEU A 8 -2.69 1.53 -7.56
C LEU A 8 -2.14 2.88 -8.04
N ARG A 9 -3.03 3.79 -8.41
CA ARG A 9 -2.61 5.12 -8.86
C ARG A 9 -1.83 5.85 -7.77
N TYR A 10 -2.30 5.77 -6.53
CA TYR A 10 -1.63 6.42 -5.42
C TYR A 10 -0.22 5.87 -5.22
N ILE A 11 -0.07 4.54 -5.27
CA ILE A 11 1.24 3.90 -5.12
C ILE A 11 2.17 4.30 -6.27
N MET A 12 1.66 4.36 -7.49
CA MET A 12 2.46 4.79 -8.65
C MET A 12 2.99 6.21 -8.49
N ASN A 13 2.19 7.10 -7.93
CA ASN A 13 2.56 8.48 -7.72
C ASN A 13 3.39 8.72 -6.46
N ASN A 14 3.37 7.77 -5.53
CA ASN A 14 4.04 7.90 -4.23
C ASN A 14 4.78 6.60 -3.90
N PRO A 15 5.82 6.24 -4.64
CA PRO A 15 6.55 5.01 -4.38
C PRO A 15 7.18 5.02 -2.99
N GLY A 16 7.12 3.88 -2.31
CA GLY A 16 7.63 3.76 -0.96
C GLY A 16 6.65 4.19 0.12
N CYS A 17 5.36 4.37 -0.23
CA CYS A 17 4.34 4.74 0.75
C CYS A 17 3.99 3.56 1.66
N ARG A 18 3.49 3.88 2.85
CA ARG A 18 3.04 2.88 3.82
C ARG A 18 1.57 2.56 3.58
N LYS A 19 1.16 1.37 4.02
CA LYS A 19 -0.23 0.96 3.99
C LYS A 19 -1.15 1.98 4.68
N ARG A 20 -0.74 2.45 5.85
CA ARG A 20 -1.48 3.46 6.61
C ARG A 20 -1.68 4.74 5.80
N THR A 21 -0.63 5.18 5.12
CA THR A 21 -0.67 6.38 4.30
C THR A 21 -1.62 6.20 3.10
N ILE A 22 -1.58 5.04 2.48
CA ILE A 22 -2.47 4.72 1.36
C ILE A 22 -3.93 4.77 1.82
N ALA A 23 -4.23 4.10 2.94
CA ALA A 23 -5.59 4.08 3.48
C ALA A 23 -6.08 5.48 3.84
N ALA A 24 -5.24 6.28 4.46
CA ALA A 24 -5.57 7.67 4.79
C ALA A 24 -5.88 8.49 3.55
N ALA A 25 -5.12 8.30 2.47
CA ALA A 25 -5.36 8.99 1.21
C ALA A 25 -6.70 8.59 0.59
N MET A 26 -7.13 7.35 0.82
CA MET A 26 -8.44 6.86 0.35
C MET A 26 -9.57 7.25 1.29
N GLY A 27 -9.26 7.81 2.47
CA GLY A 27 -10.27 8.18 3.46
C GLY A 27 -10.88 7.01 4.20
N ILE A 28 -10.13 5.92 4.33
CA ILE A 28 -10.62 4.70 5.00
C ILE A 28 -9.58 4.20 5.99
N TRP A 29 -10.00 3.24 6.83
CA TRP A 29 -9.12 2.62 7.81
C TRP A 29 -8.16 1.63 7.14
N GLN A 30 -6.95 1.56 7.67
CA GLN A 30 -5.96 0.58 7.18
C GLN A 30 -6.37 -0.87 7.42
N CYS A 31 -7.32 -1.09 8.33
CA CYS A 31 -7.85 -2.42 8.63
C CYS A 31 -9.19 -2.69 7.96
N ASP A 32 -9.66 -1.79 7.10
CA ASP A 32 -10.91 -1.98 6.38
C ASP A 32 -10.82 -3.21 5.48
N VAL A 33 -11.87 -4.04 5.50
CA VAL A 33 -11.88 -5.30 4.76
C VAL A 33 -11.74 -5.07 3.26
N GLN A 34 -12.44 -4.07 2.72
CA GLN A 34 -12.36 -3.76 1.30
C GLN A 34 -10.99 -3.27 0.89
N PHE A 35 -10.36 -2.47 1.76
CA PHE A 35 -9.01 -1.99 1.51
C PHE A 35 -8.01 -3.15 1.51
N LEU A 36 -8.10 -4.03 2.51
CA LEU A 36 -7.22 -5.19 2.61
C LEU A 36 -7.39 -6.12 1.42
N ALA A 37 -8.65 -6.34 0.99
CA ALA A 37 -8.93 -7.18 -0.16
C ALA A 37 -8.34 -6.58 -1.44
N ALA A 38 -8.49 -5.27 -1.64
CA ALA A 38 -7.96 -4.58 -2.81
C ALA A 38 -6.44 -4.64 -2.85
N MET A 39 -5.78 -4.43 -1.69
CA MET A 39 -4.33 -4.52 -1.59
C MET A 39 -3.85 -5.94 -1.91
N CYS A 40 -4.53 -6.95 -1.37
CA CYS A 40 -4.21 -8.34 -1.60
C CYS A 40 -4.33 -8.69 -3.09
N GLU A 41 -5.41 -8.26 -3.74
CA GLU A 41 -5.60 -8.50 -5.16
C GLU A 41 -4.51 -7.87 -6.01
N LEU A 42 -4.12 -6.64 -5.70
CA LEU A 42 -3.05 -5.96 -6.42
C LEU A 42 -1.72 -6.71 -6.29
N GLU A 43 -1.43 -7.24 -5.11
CA GLU A 43 -0.23 -8.03 -4.90
C GLU A 43 -0.28 -9.35 -5.66
N GLN A 44 -1.43 -10.04 -5.63
CA GLN A 44 -1.61 -11.31 -6.34
C GLN A 44 -1.51 -11.14 -7.84
N GLU A 45 -2.00 -10.02 -8.36
CA GLU A 45 -1.91 -9.70 -9.79
C GLU A 45 -0.54 -9.15 -10.19
N LYS A 46 0.36 -9.01 -9.23
CA LYS A 46 1.71 -8.48 -9.43
C LYS A 46 1.70 -7.06 -9.98
N MET A 47 0.72 -6.28 -9.57
CA MET A 47 0.64 -4.86 -9.91
C MET A 47 1.43 -4.02 -8.92
N ILE A 48 1.55 -4.47 -7.69
CA ILE A 48 2.32 -3.81 -6.63
C ILE A 48 3.18 -4.84 -5.90
N LYS A 49 4.21 -4.35 -5.25
CA LYS A 49 5.07 -5.16 -4.38
C LYS A 49 5.28 -4.44 -3.05
N SER A 50 5.61 -5.19 -2.02
CA SER A 50 5.95 -4.64 -0.72
C SER A 50 7.38 -5.00 -0.37
N GLU A 51 8.06 -4.10 0.32
CA GLU A 51 9.41 -4.33 0.84
C GLU A 51 9.42 -4.01 2.32
N LEU A 52 10.00 -4.89 3.11
CA LEU A 52 10.15 -4.66 4.54
C LEU A 52 11.28 -3.68 4.78
N PHE A 53 10.95 -2.59 5.47
CA PHE A 53 11.92 -1.59 5.88
C PHE A 53 12.07 -1.64 7.39
N ARG A 54 13.32 -1.66 7.86
CA ARG A 54 13.64 -1.62 9.29
C ARG A 54 14.35 -0.32 9.59
N ASP A 55 13.90 0.36 10.64
CA ASP A 55 14.57 1.53 11.16
C ASP A 55 15.37 1.11 12.39
N PRO A 56 16.70 0.98 12.30
CA PRO A 56 17.51 0.53 13.43
C PRO A 56 17.53 1.53 14.59
N ALA A 57 17.27 2.81 14.31
CA ALA A 57 17.27 3.82 15.36
C ALA A 57 16.07 3.68 16.30
N ASN A 58 14.92 3.33 15.76
CA ASN A 58 13.68 3.21 16.53
C ASN A 58 13.22 1.78 16.74
N MET A 59 13.93 0.82 16.18
CA MET A 59 13.57 -0.60 16.19
C MET A 59 12.18 -0.85 15.60
N ASP A 60 11.70 0.08 14.81
CA ASP A 60 10.43 -0.04 14.09
C ASP A 60 10.66 -0.72 12.74
N TYR A 61 9.63 -1.40 12.28
CA TYR A 61 9.65 -1.95 10.93
C TYR A 61 8.26 -1.81 10.33
N TYR A 62 8.25 -1.61 9.02
CA TYR A 62 7.00 -1.45 8.27
C TYR A 62 7.25 -1.81 6.82
N TYR A 63 6.17 -2.02 6.08
CA TYR A 63 6.26 -2.32 4.65
C TYR A 63 6.09 -1.06 3.84
N LYS A 64 6.96 -0.91 2.84
CA LYS A 64 6.83 0.12 1.82
C LYS A 64 6.28 -0.52 0.56
N PHE A 65 5.38 0.18 -0.10
CA PHE A 65 4.70 -0.34 -1.29
C PHE A 65 5.19 0.38 -2.54
N TYR A 66 5.36 -0.39 -3.60
CA TYR A 66 5.81 0.10 -4.90
C TYR A 66 4.96 -0.53 -5.98
N SER A 67 4.81 0.16 -7.11
CA SER A 67 4.18 -0.44 -8.27
C SER A 67 5.25 -1.03 -9.18
N TYR A 68 4.85 -2.01 -9.99
CA TYR A 68 5.74 -2.58 -11.00
C TYR A 68 5.80 -1.73 -12.26
N ALA A 69 4.86 -0.82 -12.41
CA ALA A 69 4.80 0.05 -13.58
C ALA A 69 5.65 1.30 -13.42
#